data_7cbc67a6c97b82d6ed8ca3605686a6a2
#
_entry.id   7cbc67a6c97b82d6ed8ca3605686a6a2
#
_cell.length_a   1.000
_cell.length_b   1.000
_cell.length_c   1.000
_cell.angle_alpha   90.00
_cell.angle_beta   90.00
_cell.angle_gamma   90.00
#
_symmetry.space_group_name_H-M   'P 1'
#
loop_
_entity.id
_entity.type
_entity.pdbx_description
1 polymer ?
#
loop_
_entity_poly.entity_id
_entity_poly.type
_entity_poly.pdbx_seq_one_letter_code
_entity_poly.pdbx_strand_id
1 'polypeptide(L)'
;MAAQQLSAKKPKNLRYTIRMLLSYMGRHKLILLVVAVLVTISALANLLGTYMIRPVVNNLVSGEVDTLLSGVILTAAIYGIGALSAYGYTQAMVKAAQQVLFDIRRDLFAHLQTLPLKFFDTQRHGDIMSYFTNDVDTISDALNNSFAMVIQSFIQMVGTLVI
;
A
#
# COMPACT_ATOMS: atom_id res chain seq x y z
N MET A 1 32.58 15.92 -3.05
CA MET A 1 31.40 15.54 -3.85
C MET A 1 30.20 15.96 -3.06
N ALA A 2 29.60 17.10 -3.42
CA ALA A 2 28.48 17.70 -2.70
C ALA A 2 27.20 16.97 -3.14
N ALA A 3 26.55 16.28 -2.19
CA ALA A 3 25.21 15.76 -2.37
C ALA A 3 24.28 16.98 -2.52
N GLN A 4 23.81 17.24 -3.74
CA GLN A 4 22.71 18.16 -3.99
C GLN A 4 21.48 17.61 -3.27
N GLN A 5 21.20 18.14 -2.11
CA GLN A 5 19.89 18.05 -1.49
C GLN A 5 18.90 18.71 -2.45
N LEU A 6 18.21 17.88 -3.23
CA LEU A 6 17.00 18.30 -3.94
C LEU A 6 16.02 18.79 -2.87
N SER A 7 15.98 20.10 -2.69
CA SER A 7 14.98 20.79 -1.90
C SER A 7 13.61 20.42 -2.48
N ALA A 8 12.96 19.43 -1.88
CA ALA A 8 11.59 19.08 -2.20
C ALA A 8 10.72 20.32 -1.94
N LYS A 9 10.43 21.05 -3.01
CA LYS A 9 9.55 22.22 -2.98
C LYS A 9 8.21 21.71 -2.47
N LYS A 10 7.87 22.04 -1.21
CA LYS A 10 6.58 21.66 -0.60
C LYS A 10 5.46 22.03 -1.57
N PRO A 11 4.55 21.11 -1.90
CA PRO A 11 3.46 21.42 -2.82
C PRO A 11 2.64 22.58 -2.27
N LYS A 12 2.38 23.57 -3.10
CA LYS A 12 1.66 24.82 -2.74
C LYS A 12 0.27 24.55 -2.14
N ASN A 13 -0.35 23.40 -2.48
CA ASN A 13 -1.68 22.99 -2.00
C ASN A 13 -1.74 21.47 -1.77
N LEU A 14 -1.26 21.01 -0.63
CA LEU A 14 -1.25 19.59 -0.26
C LEU A 14 -2.66 18.94 -0.34
N ARG A 15 -3.69 19.69 0.09
CA ARG A 15 -5.09 19.21 0.03
C ARG A 15 -5.56 18.96 -1.39
N TYR A 16 -5.19 19.79 -2.33
CA TYR A 16 -5.54 19.63 -3.74
C TYR A 16 -4.85 18.41 -4.34
N THR A 17 -3.56 18.23 -4.06
CA THR A 17 -2.77 17.08 -4.54
C THR A 17 -3.33 15.76 -4.03
N ILE A 18 -3.63 15.69 -2.72
CA ILE A 18 -4.22 14.48 -2.10
C ILE A 18 -5.61 14.20 -2.71
N ARG A 19 -6.45 15.22 -2.88
CA ARG A 19 -7.78 15.04 -3.47
C ARG A 19 -7.70 14.56 -4.92
N MET A 20 -6.74 15.05 -5.68
CA MET A 20 -6.51 14.62 -7.06
C MET A 20 -6.07 13.16 -7.11
N LEU A 21 -5.11 12.75 -6.29
CA LEU A 21 -4.67 11.35 -6.19
C LEU A 21 -5.82 10.42 -5.77
N LEU A 22 -6.61 10.81 -4.77
CA LEU A 22 -7.79 10.05 -4.35
C LEU A 22 -8.85 9.95 -5.47
N SER A 23 -8.97 10.96 -6.33
CA SER A 23 -9.85 10.92 -7.49
C SER A 23 -9.41 9.89 -8.53
N TYR A 24 -8.09 9.78 -8.80
CA TYR A 24 -7.55 8.74 -9.69
C TYR A 24 -7.73 7.35 -9.09
N MET A 25 -7.45 7.18 -7.81
CA MET A 25 -7.72 5.93 -7.10
C MET A 25 -9.22 5.55 -7.13
N GLY A 26 -10.10 6.52 -7.02
CA GLY A 26 -11.56 6.33 -7.06
C GLY A 26 -12.09 5.77 -8.38
N ARG A 27 -11.35 5.87 -9.47
CA ARG A 27 -11.71 5.23 -10.76
C ARG A 27 -11.59 3.69 -10.68
N HIS A 28 -10.69 3.17 -9.84
CA HIS A 28 -10.39 1.74 -9.69
C HIS A 28 -10.89 1.17 -8.35
N LYS A 29 -12.05 1.66 -7.86
CA LYS A 29 -12.62 1.34 -6.53
C LYS A 29 -12.84 -0.16 -6.29
N LEU A 30 -13.11 -0.96 -7.31
CA LEU A 30 -13.28 -2.41 -7.14
C LEU A 30 -11.98 -3.08 -6.70
N ILE A 31 -10.85 -2.75 -7.33
CA ILE A 31 -9.54 -3.30 -6.95
C ILE A 31 -9.16 -2.83 -5.56
N LEU A 32 -9.39 -1.55 -5.23
CA LEU A 32 -9.12 -1.01 -3.90
C LEU A 32 -9.98 -1.65 -2.82
N LEU A 33 -11.23 -1.99 -3.12
CA LEU A 33 -12.11 -2.71 -2.21
C LEU A 33 -11.57 -4.12 -1.94
N VAL A 34 -11.14 -4.84 -2.99
CA VAL A 34 -10.48 -6.16 -2.84
C VAL A 34 -9.22 -6.04 -1.98
N VAL A 35 -8.38 -5.05 -2.23
CA VAL A 35 -7.19 -4.78 -1.41
C VAL A 35 -7.57 -4.55 0.05
N ALA A 36 -8.55 -3.69 0.32
CA ALA A 36 -9.01 -3.38 1.67
C ALA A 36 -9.51 -4.65 2.42
N VAL A 37 -10.28 -5.50 1.75
CA VAL A 37 -10.77 -6.77 2.32
C VAL A 37 -9.60 -7.71 2.63
N LEU A 38 -8.67 -7.91 1.69
CA LEU A 38 -7.53 -8.80 1.88
C LEU A 38 -6.57 -8.29 2.96
N VAL A 39 -6.33 -6.98 3.04
CA VAL A 39 -5.53 -6.37 4.12
C VAL A 39 -6.20 -6.59 5.48
N THR A 40 -7.53 -6.44 5.55
CA THR A 40 -8.30 -6.67 6.77
C THR A 40 -8.19 -8.13 7.22
N ILE A 41 -8.36 -9.08 6.30
CA ILE A 41 -8.20 -10.52 6.60
C ILE A 41 -6.78 -10.81 7.10
N SER A 42 -5.77 -10.30 6.43
CA SER A 42 -4.36 -10.48 6.82
C SER A 42 -4.07 -9.89 8.20
N ALA A 43 -4.56 -8.68 8.49
CA ALA A 43 -4.38 -8.03 9.79
C ALA A 43 -5.09 -8.79 10.93
N LEU A 44 -6.32 -9.24 10.71
CA LEU A 44 -7.06 -10.06 11.68
C LEU A 44 -6.38 -11.39 11.91
N ALA A 45 -5.88 -12.06 10.86
CA ALA A 45 -5.14 -13.31 11.00
C ALA A 45 -3.87 -13.13 11.85
N ASN A 46 -3.14 -12.02 11.69
CA ASN A 46 -2.00 -11.71 12.53
C ASN A 46 -2.38 -11.50 14.00
N LEU A 47 -3.46 -10.76 14.27
CA LEU A 47 -3.97 -10.53 15.63
C LEU A 47 -4.41 -11.84 16.28
N LEU A 48 -5.23 -12.63 15.59
CA LEU A 48 -5.72 -13.93 16.08
C LEU A 48 -4.57 -14.92 16.28
N GLY A 49 -3.61 -14.96 15.35
CA GLY A 49 -2.42 -15.80 15.47
C GLY A 49 -1.59 -15.45 16.71
N THR A 50 -1.41 -14.16 16.98
CA THR A 50 -0.71 -13.69 18.20
C THR A 50 -1.50 -14.07 19.46
N TYR A 51 -2.82 -13.94 19.46
CA TYR A 51 -3.67 -14.32 20.59
C TYR A 51 -3.61 -15.85 20.87
N MET A 52 -3.50 -16.67 19.81
CA MET A 52 -3.39 -18.13 19.94
C MET A 52 -2.06 -18.61 20.55
N ILE A 53 -1.03 -17.79 20.62
CA ILE A 53 0.24 -18.15 21.26
C ILE A 53 0.02 -18.49 22.75
N ARG A 54 -0.83 -17.73 23.44
CA ARG A 54 -1.10 -17.92 24.87
C ARG A 54 -1.67 -19.30 25.20
N PRO A 55 -2.78 -19.79 24.57
CA PRO A 55 -3.28 -21.14 24.84
C PRO A 55 -2.30 -22.23 24.40
N VAL A 56 -1.55 -22.04 23.30
CA VAL A 56 -0.53 -23.02 22.87
C VAL A 56 0.57 -23.17 23.91
N VAL A 57 1.07 -22.07 24.48
CA VAL A 57 2.08 -22.09 25.55
C VAL A 57 1.53 -22.74 26.82
N ASN A 58 0.28 -22.45 27.20
CA ASN A 58 -0.35 -23.07 28.38
C ASN A 58 -0.49 -24.57 28.21
N ASN A 59 -0.90 -25.07 27.03
CA ASN A 59 -1.00 -26.49 26.75
C ASN A 59 0.36 -27.18 26.75
N LEU A 60 1.43 -26.48 26.37
CA LEU A 60 2.80 -27.02 26.48
C LEU A 60 3.20 -27.24 27.95
N VAL A 61 2.85 -26.30 28.82
CA VAL A 61 3.16 -26.38 30.26
C VAL A 61 2.36 -27.47 30.96
N SER A 62 1.09 -27.68 30.54
CA SER A 62 0.23 -28.77 31.11
C SER A 62 0.58 -30.16 30.62
N GLY A 63 1.43 -30.30 29.58
CA GLY A 63 1.85 -31.62 29.05
C GLY A 63 0.80 -32.34 28.22
N GLU A 64 -0.27 -31.68 27.82
CA GLU A 64 -1.35 -32.23 26.97
C GLU A 64 -0.95 -32.21 25.50
N VAL A 65 -0.33 -33.26 24.99
CA VAL A 65 0.23 -33.35 23.64
C VAL A 65 -0.84 -33.19 22.54
N ASP A 66 -2.03 -33.78 22.73
CA ASP A 66 -3.10 -33.76 21.72
C ASP A 66 -3.70 -32.36 21.55
N THR A 67 -3.92 -31.65 22.66
CA THR A 67 -4.40 -30.26 22.64
C THR A 67 -3.33 -29.29 22.16
N LEU A 68 -2.06 -29.57 22.45
CA LEU A 68 -0.93 -28.78 21.91
C LEU A 68 -0.87 -28.93 20.39
N LEU A 69 -0.93 -30.13 19.85
CA LEU A 69 -0.82 -30.38 18.41
C LEU A 69 -1.96 -29.69 17.64
N SER A 70 -3.20 -29.81 18.14
CA SER A 70 -4.36 -29.15 17.55
C SER A 70 -4.24 -27.62 17.59
N GLY A 71 -3.72 -27.04 18.68
CA GLY A 71 -3.47 -25.63 18.82
C GLY A 71 -2.42 -25.11 17.84
N VAL A 72 -1.33 -25.86 17.65
CA VAL A 72 -0.27 -25.51 16.68
C VAL A 72 -0.81 -25.57 15.25
N ILE A 73 -1.56 -26.61 14.88
CA ILE A 73 -2.15 -26.74 13.53
C ILE A 73 -3.13 -25.60 13.26
N LEU A 74 -3.99 -25.26 14.23
CA LEU A 74 -4.93 -24.15 14.09
C LEU A 74 -4.21 -22.81 13.90
N THR A 75 -3.18 -22.55 14.71
CA THR A 75 -2.36 -21.33 14.61
C THR A 75 -1.66 -21.26 13.25
N ALA A 76 -1.09 -22.37 12.79
CA ALA A 76 -0.46 -22.47 11.48
C ALA A 76 -1.45 -22.18 10.33
N ALA A 77 -2.69 -22.70 10.43
CA ALA A 77 -3.74 -22.44 9.44
C ALA A 77 -4.13 -20.95 9.41
N ILE A 78 -4.28 -20.31 10.57
CA ILE A 78 -4.58 -18.86 10.67
C ILE A 78 -3.48 -18.05 10.02
N TYR A 79 -2.21 -18.29 10.35
CA TYR A 79 -1.09 -17.59 9.72
C TYR A 79 -0.98 -17.90 8.22
N GLY A 80 -1.30 -19.11 7.79
CA GLY A 80 -1.35 -19.50 6.37
C GLY A 80 -2.37 -18.68 5.59
N ILE A 81 -3.59 -18.53 6.13
CA ILE A 81 -4.63 -17.64 5.54
C ILE A 81 -4.15 -16.19 5.51
N GLY A 82 -3.54 -15.72 6.59
CA GLY A 82 -2.95 -14.38 6.65
C GLY A 82 -1.89 -14.14 5.58
N ALA A 83 -0.98 -15.09 5.39
CA ALA A 83 0.08 -15.02 4.38
C ALA A 83 -0.45 -15.03 2.94
N LEU A 84 -1.43 -15.90 2.65
CA LEU A 84 -2.09 -15.93 1.35
C LEU A 84 -2.83 -14.62 1.05
N SER A 85 -3.52 -14.07 2.04
CA SER A 85 -4.18 -12.76 1.92
C SER A 85 -3.18 -11.63 1.74
N ALA A 86 -2.02 -11.68 2.43
CA ALA A 86 -0.93 -10.72 2.28
C ALA A 86 -0.35 -10.75 0.87
N TYR A 87 -0.09 -11.91 0.33
CA TYR A 87 0.35 -12.06 -1.05
C TYR A 87 -0.69 -11.51 -2.03
N GLY A 88 -1.97 -11.86 -1.82
CA GLY A 88 -3.09 -11.41 -2.66
C GLY A 88 -3.23 -9.88 -2.69
N TYR A 89 -3.23 -9.20 -1.53
CA TYR A 89 -3.35 -7.74 -1.52
C TYR A 89 -2.14 -7.05 -2.12
N THR A 90 -0.93 -7.59 -1.95
CA THR A 90 0.29 -7.03 -2.55
C THR A 90 0.19 -7.05 -4.07
N GLN A 91 -0.22 -8.18 -4.67
CA GLN A 91 -0.41 -8.29 -6.11
C GLN A 91 -1.53 -7.37 -6.63
N ALA A 92 -2.65 -7.31 -5.90
CA ALA A 92 -3.77 -6.43 -6.26
C ALA A 92 -3.36 -4.94 -6.18
N MET A 93 -2.56 -4.56 -5.18
CA MET A 93 -2.10 -3.19 -5.00
C MET A 93 -1.14 -2.76 -6.13
N VAL A 94 -0.21 -3.64 -6.53
CA VAL A 94 0.66 -3.38 -7.70
C VAL A 94 -0.18 -3.12 -8.95
N LYS A 95 -1.20 -3.94 -9.22
CA LYS A 95 -2.10 -3.73 -10.35
C LYS A 95 -2.86 -2.41 -10.25
N ALA A 96 -3.39 -2.07 -9.08
CA ALA A 96 -4.08 -0.80 -8.85
C ALA A 96 -3.16 0.40 -9.11
N ALA A 97 -1.93 0.37 -8.57
CA ALA A 97 -0.95 1.42 -8.77
C ALA A 97 -0.59 1.59 -10.25
N GLN A 98 -0.35 0.48 -10.98
CA GLN A 98 -0.04 0.54 -12.41
C GLN A 98 -1.18 1.17 -13.23
N GLN A 99 -2.43 0.89 -12.92
CA GLN A 99 -3.59 1.50 -13.59
C GLN A 99 -3.68 3.01 -13.29
N VAL A 100 -3.49 3.41 -12.04
CA VAL A 100 -3.46 4.83 -11.65
C VAL A 100 -2.32 5.56 -12.36
N LEU A 101 -1.13 4.95 -12.43
CA LEU A 101 0.03 5.52 -13.12
C LEU A 101 -0.21 5.67 -14.62
N PHE A 102 -0.83 4.68 -15.24
CA PHE A 102 -1.21 4.75 -16.64
C PHE A 102 -2.14 5.94 -16.91
N ASP A 103 -3.16 6.12 -16.06
CA ASP A 103 -4.08 7.26 -16.17
C ASP A 103 -3.35 8.60 -15.98
N ILE A 104 -2.47 8.71 -14.97
CA ILE A 104 -1.67 9.92 -14.72
C ILE A 104 -0.78 10.24 -15.92
N ARG A 105 -0.03 9.24 -16.43
CA ARG A 105 0.86 9.44 -17.59
C ARG A 105 0.08 9.85 -18.84
N ARG A 106 -1.07 9.25 -19.07
CA ARG A 106 -1.94 9.60 -20.19
C ARG A 106 -2.44 11.03 -20.09
N ASP A 107 -2.96 11.42 -18.91
CA ASP A 107 -3.51 12.75 -18.70
C ASP A 107 -2.39 13.83 -18.73
N LEU A 108 -1.19 13.49 -18.20
CA LEU A 108 0.00 14.35 -18.28
C LEU A 108 0.45 14.55 -19.74
N PHE A 109 0.49 13.47 -20.53
CA PHE A 109 0.86 13.54 -21.93
C PHE A 109 -0.15 14.35 -22.76
N ALA A 110 -1.44 14.13 -22.54
CA ALA A 110 -2.50 14.92 -23.18
C ALA A 110 -2.39 16.40 -22.84
N HIS A 111 -2.08 16.74 -21.58
CA HIS A 111 -1.87 18.12 -21.18
C HIS A 111 -0.63 18.73 -21.83
N LEU A 112 0.47 17.98 -21.91
CA LEU A 112 1.70 18.44 -22.55
C LEU A 112 1.48 18.84 -24.01
N GLN A 113 0.65 18.08 -24.75
CA GLN A 113 0.32 18.37 -26.15
C GLN A 113 -0.47 19.68 -26.34
N THR A 114 -1.13 20.19 -25.31
CA THR A 114 -1.87 21.46 -25.35
C THR A 114 -1.02 22.68 -25.06
N LEU A 115 0.24 22.50 -24.66
CA LEU A 115 1.14 23.60 -24.31
C LEU A 115 1.74 24.27 -25.54
N PRO A 116 1.92 25.61 -25.52
CA PRO A 116 2.52 26.35 -26.63
C PRO A 116 4.00 25.99 -26.81
N LEU A 117 4.52 26.08 -28.02
CA LEU A 117 5.93 25.82 -28.36
C LEU A 117 6.91 26.59 -27.46
N LYS A 118 6.57 27.83 -27.10
CA LYS A 118 7.37 28.64 -26.17
C LYS A 118 7.67 27.96 -24.84
N PHE A 119 6.79 27.08 -24.37
CA PHE A 119 7.03 26.29 -23.14
C PHE A 119 8.21 25.33 -23.33
N PHE A 120 8.28 24.66 -24.47
CA PHE A 120 9.34 23.69 -24.78
C PHE A 120 10.70 24.37 -25.04
N ASP A 121 10.69 25.61 -25.53
CA ASP A 121 11.91 26.40 -25.73
C ASP A 121 12.51 26.91 -24.40
N THR A 122 11.67 27.08 -23.37
CA THR A 122 12.08 27.61 -22.07
C THR A 122 12.41 26.52 -21.04
N GLN A 123 11.90 25.31 -21.21
CA GLN A 123 12.11 24.19 -20.28
C GLN A 123 13.17 23.22 -20.83
N ARG A 124 13.97 22.65 -19.93
CA ARG A 124 14.94 21.61 -20.30
C ARG A 124 14.18 20.30 -20.59
N HIS A 125 14.49 19.66 -21.71
CA HIS A 125 13.88 18.38 -22.08
C HIS A 125 14.05 17.31 -20.99
N GLY A 126 15.18 17.30 -20.28
CA GLY A 126 15.44 16.43 -19.16
C GLY A 126 14.48 16.61 -17.98
N ASP A 127 14.11 17.85 -17.67
CA ASP A 127 13.17 18.15 -16.58
C ASP A 127 11.76 17.66 -16.93
N ILE A 128 11.33 17.85 -18.19
CA ILE A 128 10.05 17.33 -18.69
C ILE A 128 10.02 15.79 -18.60
N MET A 129 11.10 15.12 -19.02
CA MET A 129 11.19 13.65 -18.92
C MET A 129 11.21 13.16 -17.48
N SER A 130 11.80 13.92 -16.55
CA SER A 130 11.80 13.58 -15.12
C SER A 130 10.39 13.51 -14.54
N TYR A 131 9.46 14.36 -14.99
CA TYR A 131 8.05 14.29 -14.59
C TYR A 131 7.38 12.97 -14.99
N PHE A 132 7.71 12.43 -16.17
CA PHE A 132 7.13 11.18 -16.69
C PHE A 132 7.73 9.93 -16.07
N THR A 133 8.97 10.01 -15.60
CA THR A 133 9.70 8.87 -15.05
C THR A 133 9.76 8.97 -13.52
N ASN A 134 10.66 9.78 -13.00
CA ASN A 134 11.01 9.81 -11.58
C ASN A 134 9.86 10.26 -10.67
N ASP A 135 9.13 11.32 -11.06
CA ASP A 135 8.04 11.85 -10.22
C ASP A 135 6.85 10.90 -10.22
N VAL A 136 6.50 10.32 -11.37
CA VAL A 136 5.42 9.34 -11.47
C VAL A 136 5.77 8.05 -10.74
N ASP A 137 7.02 7.56 -10.81
CA ASP A 137 7.45 6.38 -10.09
C ASP A 137 7.45 6.61 -8.56
N THR A 138 7.81 7.80 -8.10
CA THR A 138 7.69 8.19 -6.70
C THR A 138 6.23 8.15 -6.21
N ILE A 139 5.27 8.55 -7.04
CA ILE A 139 3.84 8.42 -6.74
C ILE A 139 3.43 6.94 -6.65
N SER A 140 3.97 6.09 -7.52
CA SER A 140 3.76 4.64 -7.50
C SER A 140 4.14 4.03 -6.15
N ASP A 141 5.36 4.31 -5.71
CA ASP A 141 5.91 3.78 -4.47
C ASP A 141 5.10 4.27 -3.26
N ALA A 142 4.72 5.55 -3.26
CA ALA A 142 3.86 6.10 -2.23
C ALA A 142 2.48 5.42 -2.18
N LEU A 143 1.84 5.18 -3.31
CA LEU A 143 0.54 4.51 -3.39
C LEU A 143 0.63 3.05 -2.96
N ASN A 144 1.64 2.31 -3.44
CA ASN A 144 1.82 0.90 -3.10
C ASN A 144 2.00 0.65 -1.61
N ASN A 145 2.80 1.50 -0.94
CA ASN A 145 3.15 1.30 0.45
C ASN A 145 2.15 1.94 1.42
N SER A 146 1.66 3.15 1.12
CA SER A 146 0.88 3.93 2.09
C SER A 146 -0.52 3.38 2.31
N PHE A 147 -1.22 2.93 1.25
CA PHE A 147 -2.62 2.52 1.37
C PHE A 147 -2.80 1.28 2.25
N ALA A 148 -2.03 0.22 1.98
CA ALA A 148 -2.09 -1.01 2.77
C ALA A 148 -1.60 -0.78 4.20
N MET A 149 -0.51 0.00 4.38
CA MET A 149 0.08 0.30 5.68
C MET A 149 -0.89 1.05 6.59
N VAL A 150 -1.63 2.04 6.09
CA VAL A 150 -2.60 2.82 6.89
C VAL A 150 -3.72 1.92 7.40
N ILE A 151 -4.31 1.08 6.54
CA ILE A 151 -5.37 0.16 6.92
C ILE A 151 -4.85 -0.86 7.94
N GLN A 152 -3.71 -1.49 7.67
CA GLN A 152 -3.11 -2.50 8.54
C GLN A 152 -2.76 -1.91 9.92
N SER A 153 -2.12 -0.75 9.97
CA SER A 153 -1.74 -0.09 11.22
C SER A 153 -2.96 0.30 12.05
N PHE A 154 -4.03 0.78 11.42
CA PHE A 154 -5.27 1.12 12.10
C PHE A 154 -5.92 -0.12 12.75
N ILE A 155 -6.05 -1.22 11.99
CA ILE A 155 -6.63 -2.47 12.50
C ILE A 155 -5.76 -3.03 13.62
N GLN A 156 -4.44 -3.00 13.47
CA GLN A 156 -3.52 -3.53 14.46
C GLN A 156 -3.54 -2.71 15.75
N MET A 157 -3.60 -1.39 15.66
CA MET A 157 -3.69 -0.50 16.81
C MET A 157 -5.01 -0.74 17.59
N VAL A 158 -6.14 -0.75 16.90
CA VAL A 158 -7.45 -0.99 17.53
C VAL A 158 -7.52 -2.42 18.09
N GLY A 159 -7.09 -3.42 17.33
CA GLY A 159 -7.11 -4.82 17.74
C GLY A 159 -6.24 -5.09 18.97
N THR A 160 -5.05 -4.47 19.04
CA THR A 160 -4.16 -4.61 20.22
C THR A 160 -4.72 -3.95 21.47
N LEU A 161 -5.55 -2.89 21.33
CA LEU A 161 -6.22 -2.26 22.48
C LEU A 161 -7.41 -3.06 22.99
N VAL A 162 -8.01 -3.92 22.15
CA VAL A 162 -9.20 -4.74 22.49
C VAL A 162 -8.82 -6.09 23.08
N ILE A 163 -7.65 -6.63 22.72
CA ILE A 163 -7.12 -7.94 23.20
C ILE A 163 -6.32 -7.76 24.49
#